data_a136b161ef55f229fcf3b2da73d4376b
#
_entry.id   a136b161ef55f229fcf3b2da73d4376b
#
_cell.length_a   1.000
_cell.length_b   1.000
_cell.length_c   1.000
_cell.angle_alpha   90.00
_cell.angle_beta   90.00
_cell.angle_gamma   90.00
#
_symmetry.space_group_name_H-M   'P 1'
#
loop_
_entity.id
_entity.type
_entity.pdbx_description
1 polymer ?
#
loop_
_entity_poly.entity_id
_entity_poly.type
_entity_poly.pdbx_seq_one_letter_code
_entity_poly.pdbx_strand_id
1 'polypeptide(L)'
;MENKIEILAPAGSMDSVIAAVRSGADAVYLGEKEFSARSSAHNFDENELKEAVRYCHIHSVKVYVTLNTIVFDDEMQRLKEAVLIAARADVDALIVQNMGVARLARQLVPSMHLHASTQMSVHSYLGVKALYEMGFERVVVSREMSKKELEKAAEIPVELEVFVHGALCMCVSGQCYFSAMLGSRSGNRGACAQPCRLPFSVGKVKDGHALSLKDNSIIPYITQLQEMGVASAKIEGRMKRPE
;
A
#
# COMPACT_ATOMS: atom_id res chain seq x y z
N MET A 1 4.00 28.05 2.68
CA MET A 1 3.36 27.07 3.59
C MET A 1 4.32 25.89 3.67
N GLU A 2 4.80 25.52 4.86
CA GLU A 2 5.59 24.30 5.01
C GLU A 2 4.77 23.12 4.49
N ASN A 3 5.36 22.34 3.61
CA ASN A 3 4.72 21.18 2.99
C ASN A 3 4.66 20.06 4.07
N LYS A 4 3.58 20.04 4.87
CA LYS A 4 3.39 19.03 5.92
C LYS A 4 3.30 17.66 5.25
N ILE A 5 4.12 16.70 5.71
CA ILE A 5 4.04 15.30 5.26
C ILE A 5 2.71 14.68 5.72
N GLU A 6 2.00 14.02 4.82
CA GLU A 6 0.77 13.29 5.11
C GLU A 6 1.05 12.04 5.95
N ILE A 7 0.31 11.82 7.02
CA ILE A 7 0.34 10.56 7.78
C ILE A 7 -0.73 9.63 7.24
N LEU A 8 -0.31 8.55 6.57
CA LEU A 8 -1.18 7.56 5.97
C LEU A 8 -1.27 6.31 6.85
N ALA A 9 -2.42 6.12 7.48
CA ALA A 9 -2.67 5.02 8.40
C ALA A 9 -3.36 3.82 7.73
N PRO A 10 -3.03 2.57 8.17
CA PRO A 10 -3.71 1.36 7.70
C PRO A 10 -5.08 1.20 8.35
N ALA A 11 -6.08 0.73 7.59
CA ALA A 11 -7.36 0.34 8.14
C ALA A 11 -7.82 -1.00 7.55
N GLY A 12 -8.04 -2.00 8.42
CA GLY A 12 -8.55 -3.32 8.06
C GLY A 12 -10.01 -3.55 8.46
N SER A 13 -10.61 -2.62 9.21
CA SER A 13 -11.99 -2.65 9.68
C SER A 13 -12.46 -1.23 9.99
N MET A 14 -13.75 -1.03 10.21
CA MET A 14 -14.29 0.27 10.61
C MET A 14 -13.73 0.76 11.95
N ASP A 15 -13.49 -0.12 12.92
CA ASP A 15 -12.83 0.24 14.19
C ASP A 15 -11.42 0.80 13.95
N SER A 16 -10.67 0.20 13.01
CA SER A 16 -9.35 0.71 12.63
C SER A 16 -9.42 2.06 11.92
N VAL A 17 -10.46 2.32 11.10
CA VAL A 17 -10.72 3.65 10.50
C VAL A 17 -10.94 4.69 11.60
N ILE A 18 -11.83 4.39 12.54
CA ILE A 18 -12.14 5.29 13.67
C ILE A 18 -10.89 5.58 14.51
N ALA A 19 -10.10 4.54 14.81
CA ALA A 19 -8.87 4.69 15.57
C ALA A 19 -7.85 5.57 14.82
N ALA A 20 -7.63 5.34 13.53
CA ALA A 20 -6.73 6.13 12.69
C ALA A 20 -7.12 7.62 12.65
N VAL A 21 -8.39 7.91 12.37
CA VAL A 21 -8.94 9.28 12.34
C VAL A 21 -8.75 9.98 13.70
N ARG A 22 -9.11 9.31 14.79
CA ARG A 22 -8.95 9.86 16.16
C ARG A 22 -7.49 10.07 16.57
N SER A 23 -6.58 9.28 15.99
CA SER A 23 -5.13 9.42 16.22
C SER A 23 -4.48 10.51 15.36
N GLY A 24 -5.25 11.20 14.51
CA GLY A 24 -4.76 12.34 13.70
C GLY A 24 -4.15 11.94 12.38
N ALA A 25 -4.55 10.81 11.78
CA ALA A 25 -4.19 10.47 10.42
C ALA A 25 -4.74 11.50 9.43
N ASP A 26 -3.95 11.88 8.43
CA ASP A 26 -4.37 12.76 7.33
C ASP A 26 -5.06 11.96 6.22
N ALA A 27 -4.73 10.66 6.11
CA ALA A 27 -5.36 9.72 5.20
C ALA A 27 -5.39 8.31 5.77
N VAL A 28 -6.32 7.48 5.29
CA VAL A 28 -6.36 6.04 5.58
C VAL A 28 -6.28 5.24 4.28
N TYR A 29 -5.65 4.04 4.32
CA TYR A 29 -5.74 3.11 3.21
C TYR A 29 -6.35 1.79 3.67
N LEU A 30 -7.26 1.30 2.85
CA LEU A 30 -8.04 0.11 3.12
C LEU A 30 -8.18 -0.76 1.86
N GLY A 31 -8.80 -1.91 1.96
CA GLY A 31 -9.01 -2.80 0.83
C GLY A 31 -10.47 -3.20 0.69
N GLU A 32 -10.91 -3.38 -0.54
CA GLU A 32 -12.12 -4.11 -0.84
C GLU A 32 -11.93 -5.61 -0.62
N LYS A 33 -13.02 -6.36 -0.55
CA LYS A 33 -13.02 -7.83 -0.36
C LYS A 33 -12.23 -8.57 -1.43
N GLU A 34 -12.14 -7.99 -2.64
CA GLU A 34 -11.35 -8.54 -3.74
C GLU A 34 -10.16 -7.64 -4.11
N PHE A 35 -9.18 -8.20 -4.82
CA PHE A 35 -8.01 -7.51 -5.41
C PHE A 35 -7.10 -6.76 -4.42
N SER A 36 -7.19 -7.05 -3.14
CA SER A 36 -6.36 -6.45 -2.10
C SER A 36 -5.22 -7.38 -1.66
N ALA A 37 -4.00 -6.83 -1.52
CA ALA A 37 -2.81 -7.56 -1.08
C ALA A 37 -2.87 -8.06 0.38
N ARG A 38 -3.96 -7.85 1.09
CA ARG A 38 -4.26 -8.39 2.43
C ARG A 38 -5.63 -9.04 2.42
N SER A 39 -5.78 -10.12 1.65
CA SER A 39 -7.06 -10.83 1.50
C SER A 39 -7.60 -11.41 2.83
N SER A 40 -6.74 -11.62 3.82
CA SER A 40 -7.12 -12.11 5.16
C SER A 40 -7.55 -11.01 6.14
N ALA A 41 -7.46 -9.72 5.78
CA ALA A 41 -8.10 -8.64 6.53
C ALA A 41 -9.63 -8.74 6.35
N HIS A 42 -10.39 -8.08 7.22
CA HIS A 42 -11.86 -8.01 7.06
C HIS A 42 -12.22 -7.48 5.67
N ASN A 43 -11.51 -6.43 5.23
CA ASN A 43 -11.79 -5.70 3.99
C ASN A 43 -13.26 -5.21 3.92
N PHE A 44 -13.53 -4.26 3.04
CA PHE A 44 -14.80 -3.53 3.03
C PHE A 44 -15.65 -3.99 1.85
N ASP A 45 -16.95 -4.22 2.10
CA ASP A 45 -17.92 -4.25 1.01
C ASP A 45 -18.37 -2.83 0.61
N GLU A 46 -19.25 -2.72 -0.39
CA GLU A 46 -19.66 -1.42 -0.92
C GLU A 46 -20.32 -0.52 0.15
N ASN A 47 -21.13 -1.08 1.04
CA ASN A 47 -21.81 -0.28 2.07
C ASN A 47 -20.86 0.14 3.18
N GLU A 48 -20.01 -0.78 3.63
CA GLU A 48 -18.97 -0.53 4.62
C GLU A 48 -17.97 0.51 4.09
N LEU A 49 -17.61 0.45 2.79
CA LEU A 49 -16.73 1.40 2.15
C LEU A 49 -17.34 2.81 2.12
N LYS A 50 -18.61 2.94 1.73
CA LYS A 50 -19.34 4.23 1.75
C LYS A 50 -19.40 4.82 3.15
N GLU A 51 -19.64 3.99 4.17
CA GLU A 51 -19.66 4.44 5.57
C GLU A 51 -18.26 4.93 6.00
N ALA A 52 -17.21 4.17 5.69
CA ALA A 52 -15.83 4.54 6.01
C ALA A 52 -15.41 5.85 5.33
N VAL A 53 -15.70 6.00 4.03
CA VAL A 53 -15.41 7.24 3.29
C VAL A 53 -16.16 8.43 3.89
N ARG A 54 -17.47 8.28 4.12
CA ARG A 54 -18.26 9.35 4.75
C ARG A 54 -17.71 9.76 6.12
N TYR A 55 -17.34 8.79 6.95
CA TYR A 55 -16.75 9.07 8.26
C TYR A 55 -15.43 9.83 8.13
N CYS A 56 -14.55 9.38 7.24
CA CYS A 56 -13.25 10.02 7.01
C CYS A 56 -13.42 11.45 6.47
N HIS A 57 -14.26 11.65 5.46
CA HIS A 57 -14.45 12.96 4.82
C HIS A 57 -15.04 14.00 5.77
N ILE A 58 -15.96 13.62 6.67
CA ILE A 58 -16.48 14.51 7.72
C ILE A 58 -15.35 15.02 8.63
N HIS A 59 -14.29 14.23 8.80
CA HIS A 59 -13.11 14.60 9.60
C HIS A 59 -11.95 15.15 8.76
N SER A 60 -12.18 15.45 7.46
CA SER A 60 -11.15 15.91 6.52
C SER A 60 -9.98 14.92 6.34
N VAL A 61 -10.25 13.64 6.45
CA VAL A 61 -9.30 12.52 6.24
C VAL A 61 -9.58 11.88 4.89
N LYS A 62 -8.55 11.70 4.06
CA LYS A 62 -8.66 11.05 2.74
C LYS A 62 -8.74 9.53 2.86
N VAL A 63 -9.33 8.89 1.83
CA VAL A 63 -9.44 7.42 1.77
C VAL A 63 -8.86 6.88 0.46
N TYR A 64 -7.87 5.99 0.57
CA TYR A 64 -7.25 5.33 -0.56
C TYR A 64 -7.58 3.83 -0.56
N VAL A 65 -8.12 3.33 -1.67
CA VAL A 65 -8.50 1.92 -1.80
C VAL A 65 -7.43 1.13 -2.54
N THR A 66 -7.07 -0.03 -1.98
CA THR A 66 -6.07 -0.91 -2.61
C THR A 66 -6.73 -1.89 -3.57
N LEU A 67 -6.40 -1.78 -4.86
CA LEU A 67 -6.60 -2.78 -5.91
C LEU A 67 -5.23 -3.22 -6.40
N ASN A 68 -4.43 -3.79 -5.49
CA ASN A 68 -2.99 -3.93 -5.64
C ASN A 68 -2.52 -5.39 -5.66
N THR A 69 -3.27 -6.25 -6.33
CA THR A 69 -2.88 -7.62 -6.66
C THR A 69 -2.67 -7.81 -8.16
N ILE A 70 -2.01 -8.90 -8.54
CA ILE A 70 -2.03 -9.38 -9.92
C ILE A 70 -3.46 -9.83 -10.25
N VAL A 71 -3.93 -9.52 -11.45
CA VAL A 71 -5.28 -9.84 -11.94
C VAL A 71 -5.17 -10.71 -13.18
N PHE A 72 -6.03 -11.71 -13.32
CA PHE A 72 -6.16 -12.57 -14.48
C PHE A 72 -7.27 -12.09 -15.42
N ASP A 73 -7.25 -12.54 -16.66
CA ASP A 73 -8.20 -12.08 -17.69
C ASP A 73 -9.66 -12.43 -17.36
N ASP A 74 -9.90 -13.57 -16.73
CA ASP A 74 -11.23 -14.02 -16.29
C ASP A 74 -11.78 -13.21 -15.09
N GLU A 75 -10.94 -12.41 -14.44
CA GLU A 75 -11.32 -11.54 -13.34
C GLU A 75 -11.71 -10.11 -13.78
N MET A 76 -11.51 -9.77 -15.06
CA MET A 76 -11.66 -8.39 -15.55
C MET A 76 -13.06 -7.82 -15.34
N GLN A 77 -14.13 -8.62 -15.39
CA GLN A 77 -15.48 -8.12 -15.11
C GLN A 77 -15.69 -7.76 -13.64
N ARG A 78 -15.14 -8.57 -12.73
CA ARG A 78 -15.19 -8.28 -11.28
C ARG A 78 -14.31 -7.08 -10.93
N LEU A 79 -13.15 -6.98 -11.56
CA LEU A 79 -12.28 -5.82 -11.42
C LEU A 79 -12.95 -4.51 -11.85
N LYS A 80 -13.69 -4.55 -12.99
CA LYS A 80 -14.48 -3.40 -13.44
C LYS A 80 -15.48 -2.95 -12.37
N GLU A 81 -16.16 -3.90 -11.75
CA GLU A 81 -17.12 -3.61 -10.69
C GLU A 81 -16.42 -3.02 -9.45
N ALA A 82 -15.28 -3.58 -9.04
CA ALA A 82 -14.50 -3.02 -7.93
C ALA A 82 -14.08 -1.56 -8.16
N VAL A 83 -13.62 -1.22 -9.36
CA VAL A 83 -13.30 0.18 -9.72
C VAL A 83 -14.53 1.09 -9.63
N LEU A 84 -15.70 0.60 -10.08
CA LEU A 84 -16.94 1.37 -10.02
C LEU A 84 -17.49 1.49 -8.59
N ILE A 85 -17.33 0.47 -7.75
CA ILE A 85 -17.66 0.52 -6.31
C ILE A 85 -16.84 1.61 -5.63
N ALA A 86 -15.53 1.62 -5.83
CA ALA A 86 -14.64 2.64 -5.29
C ALA A 86 -15.06 4.05 -5.73
N ALA A 87 -15.38 4.22 -7.03
CA ALA A 87 -15.84 5.50 -7.57
C ALA A 87 -17.19 5.95 -6.98
N ARG A 88 -18.17 5.03 -6.84
CA ARG A 88 -19.48 5.32 -6.22
C ARG A 88 -19.37 5.63 -4.72
N ALA A 89 -18.34 5.12 -4.06
CA ALA A 89 -18.04 5.41 -2.67
C ALA A 89 -17.30 6.75 -2.48
N ASP A 90 -16.92 7.42 -3.57
CA ASP A 90 -16.20 8.70 -3.56
C ASP A 90 -14.83 8.62 -2.86
N VAL A 91 -14.07 7.56 -3.17
CA VAL A 91 -12.70 7.42 -2.65
C VAL A 91 -11.75 8.41 -3.32
N ASP A 92 -10.74 8.88 -2.60
CA ASP A 92 -9.81 9.90 -3.09
C ASP A 92 -8.77 9.34 -4.08
N ALA A 93 -8.39 8.06 -3.97
CA ALA A 93 -7.47 7.42 -4.91
C ALA A 93 -7.54 5.88 -4.87
N LEU A 94 -7.04 5.26 -5.95
CA LEU A 94 -6.77 3.83 -6.02
C LEU A 94 -5.27 3.54 -5.92
N ILE A 95 -4.88 2.64 -5.04
CA ILE A 95 -3.51 2.12 -4.96
C ILE A 95 -3.44 0.84 -5.79
N VAL A 96 -2.74 0.88 -6.92
CA VAL A 96 -2.75 -0.19 -7.92
C VAL A 96 -1.36 -0.79 -8.15
N GLN A 97 -1.32 -2.08 -8.50
CA GLN A 97 -0.08 -2.78 -8.88
C GLN A 97 -0.04 -3.10 -10.38
N ASN A 98 -1.14 -3.54 -10.93
CA ASN A 98 -1.23 -4.05 -12.29
C ASN A 98 -1.52 -2.91 -13.27
N MET A 99 -0.75 -2.82 -14.36
CA MET A 99 -0.92 -1.77 -15.37
C MET A 99 -2.27 -1.88 -16.11
N GLY A 100 -2.81 -3.10 -16.25
CA GLY A 100 -4.16 -3.32 -16.80
C GLY A 100 -5.22 -2.71 -15.90
N VAL A 101 -5.07 -2.83 -14.56
CA VAL A 101 -5.95 -2.18 -13.57
C VAL A 101 -5.88 -0.66 -13.70
N ALA A 102 -4.67 -0.09 -13.78
CA ALA A 102 -4.49 1.35 -13.95
C ALA A 102 -5.14 1.88 -15.24
N ARG A 103 -4.96 1.15 -16.36
CA ARG A 103 -5.58 1.50 -17.64
C ARG A 103 -7.10 1.43 -17.57
N LEU A 104 -7.64 0.36 -16.99
CA LEU A 104 -9.09 0.18 -16.83
C LEU A 104 -9.70 1.27 -15.96
N ALA A 105 -9.07 1.59 -14.82
CA ALA A 105 -9.54 2.64 -13.92
C ALA A 105 -9.63 4.00 -14.65
N ARG A 106 -8.60 4.38 -15.41
CA ARG A 106 -8.63 5.60 -16.22
C ARG A 106 -9.69 5.63 -17.32
N GLN A 107 -9.99 4.47 -17.91
CA GLN A 107 -11.05 4.37 -18.92
C GLN A 107 -12.44 4.52 -18.31
N LEU A 108 -12.66 3.96 -17.13
CA LEU A 108 -13.96 3.98 -16.44
C LEU A 108 -14.21 5.27 -15.67
N VAL A 109 -13.16 5.77 -15.00
CA VAL A 109 -13.23 6.93 -14.09
C VAL A 109 -11.99 7.81 -14.36
N PRO A 110 -11.98 8.64 -15.41
CA PRO A 110 -10.79 9.43 -15.79
C PRO A 110 -10.30 10.39 -14.72
N SER A 111 -11.17 10.80 -13.80
CA SER A 111 -10.83 11.69 -12.67
C SER A 111 -10.25 10.96 -11.45
N MET A 112 -10.23 9.63 -11.44
CA MET A 112 -9.71 8.84 -10.33
C MET A 112 -8.19 8.97 -10.22
N HIS A 113 -7.69 9.44 -9.07
CA HIS A 113 -6.27 9.47 -8.79
C HIS A 113 -5.68 8.06 -8.65
N LEU A 114 -4.53 7.83 -9.25
CA LEU A 114 -3.84 6.54 -9.23
C LEU A 114 -2.51 6.65 -8.50
N HIS A 115 -2.39 5.88 -7.43
CA HIS A 115 -1.16 5.70 -6.67
C HIS A 115 -0.51 4.36 -7.02
N ALA A 116 0.77 4.39 -7.42
CA ALA A 116 1.52 3.18 -7.72
C ALA A 116 1.87 2.46 -6.42
N SER A 117 1.41 1.21 -6.28
CA SER A 117 1.68 0.39 -5.10
C SER A 117 3.17 0.04 -4.97
N THR A 118 3.65 -0.14 -3.74
CA THR A 118 4.97 -0.75 -3.47
C THR A 118 5.12 -2.14 -4.10
N GLN A 119 4.00 -2.81 -4.40
CA GLN A 119 3.99 -4.09 -5.13
C GLN A 119 4.47 -3.96 -6.58
N MET A 120 4.59 -2.75 -7.15
CA MET A 120 5.21 -2.48 -8.45
C MET A 120 6.73 -2.52 -8.40
N SER A 121 7.33 -2.72 -7.24
CA SER A 121 8.78 -2.90 -7.03
C SER A 121 9.64 -1.71 -7.51
N VAL A 122 9.14 -0.50 -7.36
CA VAL A 122 9.85 0.70 -7.82
C VAL A 122 10.87 1.15 -6.77
N HIS A 123 12.14 1.03 -7.12
CA HIS A 123 13.28 1.30 -6.23
C HIS A 123 14.38 2.15 -6.89
N SER A 124 14.07 2.86 -7.97
CA SER A 124 15.04 3.69 -8.69
C SER A 124 14.40 4.96 -9.25
N TYR A 125 15.22 5.99 -9.47
CA TYR A 125 14.82 7.23 -10.13
C TYR A 125 14.08 6.97 -11.47
N LEU A 126 14.64 6.09 -12.32
CA LEU A 126 14.04 5.80 -13.63
C LEU A 126 12.68 5.11 -13.50
N GLY A 127 12.51 4.25 -12.50
CA GLY A 127 11.22 3.61 -12.22
C GLY A 127 10.16 4.63 -11.77
N VAL A 128 10.52 5.56 -10.89
CA VAL A 128 9.62 6.65 -10.46
C VAL A 128 9.27 7.55 -11.64
N LYS A 129 10.29 7.94 -12.46
CA LYS A 129 10.07 8.75 -13.65
C LYS A 129 9.13 8.09 -14.66
N ALA A 130 9.29 6.80 -14.92
CA ALA A 130 8.43 6.06 -15.83
C ALA A 130 6.96 6.07 -15.36
N LEU A 131 6.71 5.88 -14.06
CA LEU A 131 5.35 5.93 -13.52
C LEU A 131 4.77 7.35 -13.58
N TYR A 132 5.56 8.38 -13.32
CA TYR A 132 5.14 9.76 -13.53
C TYR A 132 4.73 10.02 -14.98
N GLU A 133 5.55 9.60 -15.95
CA GLU A 133 5.26 9.73 -17.39
C GLU A 133 4.02 8.94 -17.82
N MET A 134 3.71 7.86 -17.11
CA MET A 134 2.46 7.11 -17.27
C MET A 134 1.26 7.79 -16.56
N GLY A 135 1.48 8.93 -15.89
CA GLY A 135 0.45 9.76 -15.26
C GLY A 135 0.03 9.28 -13.86
N PHE A 136 0.83 8.50 -13.14
CA PHE A 136 0.56 8.27 -11.73
C PHE A 136 0.82 9.54 -10.93
N GLU A 137 -0.08 9.88 -10.03
CA GLU A 137 0.00 11.07 -9.18
C GLU A 137 0.88 10.83 -7.95
N ARG A 138 0.98 9.55 -7.49
CA ARG A 138 1.80 9.16 -6.35
C ARG A 138 2.50 7.82 -6.60
N VAL A 139 3.72 7.70 -6.08
CA VAL A 139 4.49 6.45 -6.13
C VAL A 139 4.87 6.02 -4.72
N VAL A 140 4.35 4.85 -4.29
CA VAL A 140 4.79 4.18 -3.07
C VAL A 140 6.08 3.44 -3.37
N VAL A 141 7.20 4.03 -3.02
CA VAL A 141 8.52 3.45 -3.31
C VAL A 141 8.77 2.16 -2.53
N SER A 142 9.60 1.30 -3.08
CA SER A 142 10.04 0.08 -2.41
C SER A 142 10.88 0.39 -1.18
N ARG A 143 10.82 -0.48 -0.18
CA ARG A 143 11.58 -0.35 1.09
C ARG A 143 13.09 -0.53 0.90
N GLU A 144 13.50 -1.05 -0.26
CA GLU A 144 14.89 -1.25 -0.67
C GLU A 144 15.55 0.02 -1.23
N MET A 145 14.77 1.09 -1.44
CA MET A 145 15.27 2.36 -1.97
C MET A 145 16.14 3.06 -0.94
N SER A 146 17.37 3.39 -1.29
CA SER A 146 18.29 4.10 -0.41
C SER A 146 17.93 5.59 -0.29
N LYS A 147 18.40 6.25 0.77
CA LYS A 147 18.21 7.69 0.97
C LYS A 147 18.66 8.50 -0.26
N LYS A 148 19.84 8.19 -0.82
CA LYS A 148 20.40 8.88 -1.99
C LYS A 148 19.52 8.73 -3.24
N GLU A 149 18.93 7.56 -3.45
CA GLU A 149 18.00 7.33 -4.55
C GLU A 149 16.67 8.05 -4.33
N LEU A 150 16.20 8.10 -3.08
CA LEU A 150 15.00 8.83 -2.71
C LEU A 150 15.16 10.34 -2.93
N GLU A 151 16.29 10.93 -2.50
CA GLU A 151 16.64 12.33 -2.76
C GLU A 151 16.59 12.66 -4.27
N LYS A 152 17.17 11.77 -5.08
CA LYS A 152 17.15 11.95 -6.54
C LYS A 152 15.74 11.78 -7.12
N ALA A 153 14.95 10.84 -6.62
CA ALA A 153 13.57 10.62 -7.08
C ALA A 153 12.64 11.79 -6.71
N ALA A 154 12.92 12.48 -5.60
CA ALA A 154 12.17 13.65 -5.17
C ALA A 154 12.31 14.88 -6.10
N GLU A 155 13.27 14.85 -7.05
CA GLU A 155 13.37 15.86 -8.12
C GLU A 155 12.26 15.72 -9.18
N ILE A 156 11.57 14.56 -9.23
CA ILE A 156 10.47 14.31 -10.17
C ILE A 156 9.19 14.91 -9.59
N PRO A 157 8.38 15.64 -10.38
CA PRO A 157 7.15 16.30 -9.89
C PRO A 157 6.00 15.29 -9.70
N VAL A 158 6.23 14.27 -8.89
CA VAL A 158 5.27 13.24 -8.47
C VAL A 158 5.33 13.09 -6.95
N GLU A 159 4.20 12.81 -6.31
CA GLU A 159 4.18 12.56 -4.89
C GLU A 159 4.91 11.25 -4.55
N LEU A 160 5.87 11.30 -3.64
CA LEU A 160 6.53 10.11 -3.10
C LEU A 160 5.90 9.70 -1.77
N GLU A 161 5.65 8.41 -1.62
CA GLU A 161 5.14 7.80 -0.38
C GLU A 161 6.13 6.75 0.12
N VAL A 162 6.51 6.84 1.40
CA VAL A 162 7.53 6.00 2.04
C VAL A 162 6.94 5.28 3.25
N PHE A 163 7.21 3.98 3.39
CA PHE A 163 6.88 3.25 4.62
C PHE A 163 7.79 3.66 5.77
N VAL A 164 7.21 4.23 6.83
CA VAL A 164 7.96 4.74 7.99
C VAL A 164 7.91 3.81 9.20
N HIS A 165 6.91 2.93 9.27
CA HIS A 165 6.76 2.00 10.40
C HIS A 165 6.07 0.70 9.98
N GLY A 166 6.42 -0.40 10.67
CA GLY A 166 5.76 -1.70 10.61
C GLY A 166 6.61 -2.82 10.00
N ALA A 167 5.98 -3.95 9.74
CA ALA A 167 6.65 -5.17 9.33
C ALA A 167 7.37 -5.05 7.99
N LEU A 168 8.65 -5.48 7.96
CA LEU A 168 9.45 -5.60 6.75
C LEU A 168 9.29 -6.98 6.11
N CYS A 169 9.15 -7.00 4.77
CA CYS A 169 9.32 -8.23 4.00
C CYS A 169 10.80 -8.59 3.90
N MET A 170 11.10 -9.89 4.02
CA MET A 170 12.46 -10.42 3.81
C MET A 170 12.89 -10.37 2.34
N CYS A 171 11.92 -10.49 1.43
CA CYS A 171 12.12 -10.44 -0.01
C CYS A 171 11.93 -9.01 -0.53
N VAL A 172 12.47 -8.75 -1.71
CA VAL A 172 12.23 -7.51 -2.48
C VAL A 172 10.72 -7.24 -2.60
N SER A 173 10.32 -6.00 -2.38
CA SER A 173 8.92 -5.57 -2.39
C SER A 173 8.22 -6.00 -3.68
N GLY A 174 7.07 -6.68 -3.55
CA GLY A 174 6.28 -7.15 -4.70
C GLY A 174 6.80 -8.39 -5.42
N GLN A 175 7.97 -8.95 -5.08
CA GLN A 175 8.63 -10.05 -5.81
C GLN A 175 8.72 -11.36 -5.01
N CYS A 176 7.93 -11.51 -3.95
CA CYS A 176 8.01 -12.69 -3.10
C CYS A 176 7.13 -13.84 -3.61
N TYR A 177 7.77 -14.96 -3.96
CA TYR A 177 7.08 -16.21 -4.35
C TYR A 177 7.15 -17.30 -3.27
N PHE A 178 7.75 -17.01 -2.10
CA PHE A 178 8.03 -18.00 -1.06
C PHE A 178 6.77 -18.76 -0.60
N SER A 179 5.70 -18.02 -0.32
CA SER A 179 4.43 -18.61 0.10
C SER A 179 3.75 -19.44 -1.01
N ALA A 180 3.92 -19.05 -2.26
CA ALA A 180 3.39 -19.80 -3.41
C ALA A 180 4.15 -21.12 -3.61
N MET A 181 5.47 -21.08 -3.48
CA MET A 181 6.32 -22.29 -3.65
C MET A 181 6.09 -23.32 -2.55
N LEU A 182 5.87 -22.90 -1.30
CA LEU A 182 5.68 -23.81 -0.17
C LEU A 182 4.25 -24.31 0.00
N GLY A 183 3.24 -23.56 -0.45
CA GLY A 183 1.85 -23.89 -0.12
C GLY A 183 0.82 -23.35 -1.11
N SER A 184 1.22 -23.08 -2.35
CA SER A 184 0.35 -22.59 -3.43
C SER A 184 -0.44 -21.31 -3.07
N ARG A 185 0.04 -20.54 -2.09
CA ARG A 185 -0.57 -19.28 -1.63
C ARG A 185 0.21 -18.08 -2.15
N SER A 186 -0.30 -17.42 -3.18
CA SER A 186 0.40 -16.27 -3.77
C SER A 186 0.34 -15.02 -2.89
N GLY A 187 1.53 -14.57 -2.42
CA GLY A 187 1.66 -13.29 -1.74
C GLY A 187 1.29 -12.09 -2.61
N ASN A 188 1.54 -12.19 -3.92
CA ASN A 188 1.21 -11.15 -4.91
C ASN A 188 -0.31 -11.08 -5.21
N ARG A 189 -1.07 -12.05 -4.72
CA ARG A 189 -2.54 -12.09 -4.76
C ARG A 189 -3.17 -12.00 -3.37
N GLY A 190 -2.44 -11.46 -2.40
CA GLY A 190 -2.95 -11.20 -1.06
C GLY A 190 -2.97 -12.40 -0.11
N ALA A 191 -2.54 -13.59 -0.55
CA ALA A 191 -2.64 -14.83 0.22
C ALA A 191 -1.32 -15.26 0.90
N CYS A 192 -0.43 -14.30 1.24
CA CYS A 192 0.83 -14.61 1.90
C CYS A 192 0.62 -15.32 3.23
N ALA A 193 1.20 -16.52 3.39
CA ALA A 193 1.17 -17.30 4.63
C ALA A 193 2.28 -16.91 5.62
N GLN A 194 3.11 -15.92 5.29
CA GLN A 194 4.24 -15.45 6.09
C GLN A 194 5.27 -16.55 6.45
N PRO A 195 5.69 -17.43 5.52
CA PRO A 195 6.62 -18.51 5.85
C PRO A 195 7.96 -17.96 6.37
N CYS A 196 8.38 -16.76 5.99
CA CYS A 196 9.58 -16.11 6.53
C CYS A 196 9.52 -15.80 8.04
N ARG A 197 8.33 -15.90 8.67
CA ARG A 197 8.15 -15.68 10.11
C ARG A 197 8.17 -16.99 10.92
N LEU A 198 8.23 -18.13 10.24
CA LEU A 198 8.34 -19.42 10.89
C LEU A 198 9.75 -19.67 11.43
N PRO A 199 9.91 -20.53 12.43
CA PRO A 199 11.22 -20.96 12.86
C PRO A 199 11.88 -21.86 11.81
N PHE A 200 13.20 -21.69 11.62
CA PHE A 200 14.02 -22.47 10.73
C PHE A 200 15.23 -23.03 11.49
N SER A 201 15.61 -24.24 11.17
CA SER A 201 16.85 -24.85 11.68
C SER A 201 17.92 -24.79 10.59
N VAL A 202 19.07 -24.18 10.87
CA VAL A 202 20.21 -24.04 9.96
C VAL A 202 21.51 -24.36 10.71
N GLY A 203 22.18 -25.40 10.31
CA GLY A 203 23.42 -25.87 10.95
C GLY A 203 23.20 -26.18 12.43
N LYS A 204 23.87 -25.45 13.33
CA LYS A 204 23.77 -25.62 14.79
C LYS A 204 22.61 -24.86 15.43
N VAL A 205 21.99 -23.93 14.70
CA VAL A 205 20.84 -23.14 15.17
C VAL A 205 19.56 -23.94 14.91
N LYS A 206 18.84 -24.30 15.97
CA LYS A 206 17.54 -24.97 15.90
C LYS A 206 16.43 -23.99 16.21
N ASP A 207 15.35 -24.08 15.47
CA ASP A 207 14.10 -23.30 15.65
C ASP A 207 14.33 -21.78 15.76
N GLY A 208 15.32 -21.28 15.03
CA GLY A 208 15.62 -19.85 14.95
C GLY A 208 14.77 -19.12 13.90
N HIS A 209 14.44 -17.85 14.15
CA HIS A 209 13.69 -17.02 13.21
C HIS A 209 14.60 -16.28 12.22
N ALA A 210 15.49 -17.03 11.53
CA ALA A 210 16.56 -16.48 10.70
C ALA A 210 16.10 -15.56 9.56
N LEU A 211 14.87 -15.76 9.04
CA LEU A 211 14.29 -14.97 7.96
C LEU A 211 13.33 -13.88 8.46
N SER A 212 13.06 -13.83 9.76
CA SER A 212 12.14 -12.83 10.33
C SER A 212 12.90 -11.55 10.65
N LEU A 213 12.77 -10.56 9.76
CA LEU A 213 13.33 -9.23 9.99
C LEU A 213 12.63 -8.54 11.17
N LYS A 214 13.35 -7.63 11.84
CA LYS A 214 12.77 -6.66 12.76
C LYS A 214 11.85 -5.71 12.00
N ASP A 215 10.87 -5.17 12.69
CA ASP A 215 9.98 -4.16 12.11
C ASP A 215 10.79 -2.90 11.75
N ASN A 216 10.37 -2.26 10.66
CA ASN A 216 10.91 -0.96 10.26
C ASN A 216 10.44 0.13 11.25
N SER A 217 11.32 1.05 11.58
CA SER A 217 10.97 2.30 12.25
C SER A 217 11.96 3.38 11.85
N ILE A 218 11.53 4.26 10.95
CA ILE A 218 12.32 5.40 10.49
C ILE A 218 11.70 6.73 10.94
N ILE A 219 10.85 6.68 11.97
CA ILE A 219 10.22 7.86 12.59
C ILE A 219 11.24 8.94 12.97
N PRO A 220 12.44 8.63 13.50
CA PRO A 220 13.45 9.65 13.80
C PRO A 220 13.92 10.46 12.59
N TYR A 221 13.64 9.98 11.37
CA TYR A 221 14.04 10.63 10.11
C TYR A 221 12.87 11.34 9.42
N ILE A 222 11.69 11.46 10.05
CA ILE A 222 10.49 12.01 9.42
C ILE A 222 10.71 13.46 8.93
N THR A 223 11.42 14.28 9.70
CA THR A 223 11.76 15.65 9.30
C THR A 223 12.63 15.66 8.03
N GLN A 224 13.61 14.76 7.95
CA GLN A 224 14.45 14.66 6.76
C GLN A 224 13.63 14.22 5.52
N LEU A 225 12.66 13.32 5.67
CA LEU A 225 11.75 12.92 4.59
C LEU A 225 10.91 14.10 4.13
N GLN A 226 10.39 14.90 5.06
CA GLN A 226 9.61 16.10 4.75
C GLN A 226 10.48 17.14 4.01
N GLU A 227 11.71 17.39 4.48
CA GLU A 227 12.66 18.30 3.84
C GLU A 227 13.07 17.86 2.43
N MET A 228 13.12 16.55 2.16
CA MET A 228 13.33 15.97 0.83
C MET A 228 12.12 16.14 -0.11
N GLY A 229 10.96 16.54 0.40
CA GLY A 229 9.73 16.63 -0.38
C GLY A 229 8.92 15.34 -0.46
N VAL A 230 9.16 14.36 0.42
CA VAL A 230 8.29 13.18 0.54
C VAL A 230 6.89 13.63 0.96
N ALA A 231 5.88 13.27 0.18
CA ALA A 231 4.52 13.72 0.38
C ALA A 231 3.78 12.93 1.46
N SER A 232 4.07 11.61 1.60
CA SER A 232 3.31 10.74 2.50
C SER A 232 4.20 9.75 3.27
N ALA A 233 3.95 9.67 4.57
CA ALA A 233 4.54 8.75 5.53
C ALA A 233 3.56 7.61 5.82
N LYS A 234 3.80 6.43 5.26
CA LYS A 234 2.90 5.28 5.35
C LYS A 234 3.24 4.35 6.51
N ILE A 235 2.21 3.97 7.25
CA ILE A 235 2.31 2.97 8.33
C ILE A 235 1.80 1.62 7.79
N GLU A 236 2.56 0.54 7.99
CA GLU A 236 2.10 -0.83 7.67
C GLU A 236 1.31 -1.38 8.86
N GLY A 237 0.17 -2.03 8.61
CA GLY A 237 -0.57 -2.61 9.73
C GLY A 237 -2.02 -3.01 9.48
N ARG A 238 -2.52 -3.15 8.24
CA ARG A 238 -3.93 -3.51 7.96
C ARG A 238 -4.43 -4.80 8.64
N MET A 239 -3.50 -5.68 9.02
CA MET A 239 -3.80 -6.93 9.75
C MET A 239 -3.70 -6.78 11.27
N LYS A 240 -3.40 -5.59 11.76
CA LYS A 240 -3.26 -5.30 13.19
C LYS A 240 -4.60 -4.87 13.79
N ARG A 241 -4.70 -4.97 15.11
CA ARG A 241 -5.85 -4.46 15.86
C ARG A 241 -5.84 -2.93 15.92
N PRO A 242 -7.00 -2.29 16.21
CA PRO A 242 -7.11 -0.82 16.29
C PRO A 242 -6.23 -0.19 17.38
N GLU A 243 -5.92 -0.91 18.47
CA GLU A 243 -5.04 -0.45 19.57
C GLU A 243 -3.57 -0.34 19.09
#